data_343e327b5525464598e4e4d863d7c074
#
_entry.id   343e327b5525464598e4e4d863d7c074
#
_cell.length_a   1.000
_cell.length_b   1.000
_cell.length_c   1.000
_cell.angle_alpha   90.00
_cell.angle_beta   90.00
_cell.angle_gamma   90.00
#
_symmetry.space_group_name_H-M   'P 1'
#
loop_
_entity.id
_entity.type
_entity.pdbx_description
1 polymer ?
#
loop_
_entity_poly.entity_id
_entity_poly.type
_entity_poly.pdbx_seq_one_letter_code
_entity_poly.pdbx_strand_id
1 'polypeptide(L)'
;MPELCRFNGIIIYLRFNDTQHHNKPHIHAIYGDFEASIGIDGELLAGSMPQKQFNAIVAWLKKNEEQVYAAWNNAVQSKHFDKIAP
;
A
#
# COMPACT_ATOMS: atom_id res chain seq x y z
N MET A 1 -7.06 -6.47 -8.90
CA MET A 1 -6.27 -5.71 -7.91
C MET A 1 -5.19 -4.92 -8.65
N PRO A 2 -5.27 -3.59 -8.63
CA PRO A 2 -4.20 -2.81 -9.26
C PRO A 2 -2.94 -2.85 -8.40
N GLU A 3 -1.95 -3.54 -8.89
CA GLU A 3 -0.66 -3.69 -8.20
C GLU A 3 0.16 -2.41 -8.31
N LEU A 4 0.72 -1.97 -7.21
CA LEU A 4 1.57 -0.78 -7.14
C LEU A 4 3.05 -1.15 -7.18
N CYS A 5 3.44 -2.19 -6.47
CA CYS A 5 4.83 -2.64 -6.40
C CYS A 5 4.89 -4.08 -5.91
N ARG A 6 5.97 -4.78 -6.25
CA ARG A 6 6.22 -6.15 -5.78
C ARG A 6 7.70 -6.31 -5.48
N PHE A 7 8.02 -6.71 -4.26
CA PHE A 7 9.41 -6.95 -3.85
C PHE A 7 9.46 -7.91 -2.66
N ASN A 8 10.50 -8.71 -2.56
CA ASN A 8 10.76 -9.62 -1.43
C ASN A 8 9.56 -10.51 -1.10
N GLY A 9 8.80 -10.96 -2.09
CA GLY A 9 7.61 -11.76 -1.89
C GLY A 9 6.38 -10.98 -1.42
N ILE A 10 6.51 -9.66 -1.27
CA ILE A 10 5.43 -8.77 -0.85
C ILE A 10 4.79 -8.15 -2.09
N ILE A 11 3.45 -8.15 -2.13
CA ILE A 11 2.70 -7.46 -3.17
C ILE A 11 2.00 -6.27 -2.53
N ILE A 12 2.27 -5.08 -3.04
CA ILE A 12 1.62 -3.85 -2.58
C ILE A 12 0.65 -3.40 -3.66
N TYR A 13 -0.59 -3.15 -3.27
CA TYR A 13 -1.63 -2.76 -4.22
C TYR A 13 -2.57 -1.72 -3.62
N LEU A 14 -3.32 -1.06 -4.50
CA LEU A 14 -4.37 -0.12 -4.14
C LEU A 14 -5.70 -0.65 -4.65
N ARG A 15 -6.79 -0.21 -4.02
CA ARG A 15 -8.15 -0.48 -4.51
C ARG A 15 -8.74 0.83 -4.99
N PHE A 16 -9.47 0.80 -6.10
CA PHE A 16 -10.15 1.98 -6.59
C PHE A 16 -11.31 2.34 -5.66
N ASN A 17 -11.46 3.63 -5.36
CA ASN A 17 -12.53 4.13 -4.49
C ASN A 17 -12.52 3.53 -3.08
N ASP A 18 -11.35 3.20 -2.57
CA ASP A 18 -11.20 2.51 -1.28
C ASP A 18 -11.22 3.51 -0.12
N THR A 19 -12.36 4.15 0.11
CA THR A 19 -12.52 5.12 1.20
C THR A 19 -13.59 4.70 2.21
N GLN A 20 -14.24 3.55 2.01
CA GLN A 20 -15.39 3.15 2.83
C GLN A 20 -15.02 2.74 4.25
N HIS A 21 -13.91 2.05 4.42
CA HIS A 21 -13.49 1.50 5.72
C HIS A 21 -12.42 2.34 6.41
N HIS A 22 -11.61 3.03 5.62
CA HIS A 22 -10.53 3.85 6.13
C HIS A 22 -10.51 5.17 5.39
N ASN A 23 -10.68 6.27 6.10
CA ASN A 23 -10.63 7.61 5.51
C ASN A 23 -9.19 8.09 5.32
N LYS A 24 -8.25 7.39 5.91
CA LYS A 24 -6.84 7.71 5.88
C LYS A 24 -6.19 7.11 4.62
N PRO A 25 -5.33 7.85 3.91
CA PRO A 25 -4.60 7.29 2.77
C PRO A 25 -3.80 6.05 3.19
N HIS A 26 -3.99 4.96 2.45
CA HIS A 26 -3.37 3.68 2.82
C HIS A 26 -3.13 2.80 1.61
N ILE A 27 -2.27 1.79 1.81
CA ILE A 27 -2.02 0.73 0.84
C ILE A 27 -2.48 -0.60 1.42
N HIS A 28 -2.60 -1.59 0.54
CA HIS A 28 -2.82 -2.97 0.92
C HIS A 28 -1.58 -3.78 0.59
N ALA A 29 -1.21 -4.72 1.45
CA ALA A 29 -0.03 -5.54 1.25
C ALA A 29 -0.38 -7.01 1.49
N ILE A 30 0.16 -7.88 0.63
CA ILE A 30 0.00 -9.33 0.74
C ILE A 30 1.38 -9.96 0.81
N TYR A 31 1.57 -10.87 1.77
CA TYR A 31 2.77 -11.69 1.88
C TYR A 31 2.36 -13.09 2.31
N GLY A 32 2.39 -14.06 1.37
CA GLY A 32 1.91 -15.40 1.64
C GLY A 32 0.46 -15.38 2.10
N ASP A 33 0.20 -15.88 3.29
CA ASP A 33 -1.13 -15.92 3.91
C ASP A 33 -1.45 -14.65 4.70
N PHE A 34 -0.53 -13.71 4.77
CA PHE A 34 -0.72 -12.46 5.51
C PHE A 34 -1.26 -11.36 4.58
N GLU A 35 -2.18 -10.58 5.09
CA GLU A 35 -2.70 -9.42 4.38
C GLU A 35 -2.92 -8.30 5.39
N ALA A 36 -2.56 -7.08 5.01
CA ALA A 36 -2.67 -5.93 5.90
C ALA A 36 -3.02 -4.67 5.12
N SER A 37 -3.72 -3.75 5.79
CA SER A 37 -3.92 -2.38 5.33
C SER A 37 -2.99 -1.50 6.15
N ILE A 38 -2.15 -0.73 5.49
CA ILE A 38 -1.11 0.07 6.13
C ILE A 38 -1.22 1.51 5.63
N GLY A 39 -1.32 2.47 6.56
CA GLY A 39 -1.32 3.88 6.21
C GLY A 39 -0.04 4.26 5.49
N ILE A 40 -0.12 5.24 4.61
CA ILE A 40 1.08 5.70 3.88
C ILE A 40 2.11 6.25 4.86
N ASP A 41 1.66 6.69 6.03
CA ASP A 41 2.55 7.12 7.12
C ASP A 41 3.17 5.96 7.92
N GLY A 42 2.83 4.71 7.59
CA GLY A 42 3.39 3.52 8.23
C GLY A 42 2.52 2.89 9.31
N GLU A 43 1.34 3.42 9.58
CA GLU A 43 0.46 2.87 10.62
C GLU A 43 -0.27 1.62 10.13
N LEU A 44 -0.25 0.55 10.92
CA LEU A 44 -1.03 -0.65 10.63
C LEU A 44 -2.50 -0.37 10.95
N LEU A 45 -3.36 -0.41 9.93
CA LEU A 45 -4.78 -0.11 10.09
C LEU A 45 -5.63 -1.35 10.29
N ALA A 46 -5.28 -2.45 9.63
CA ALA A 46 -6.03 -3.70 9.72
C ALA A 46 -5.17 -4.86 9.26
N GLY A 47 -5.53 -6.07 9.69
CA GLY A 47 -4.83 -7.29 9.31
C GLY A 47 -3.54 -7.51 10.08
N SER A 48 -2.65 -8.32 9.52
CA SER A 48 -1.37 -8.61 10.16
C SER A 48 -0.28 -8.82 9.11
N MET A 49 0.96 -8.60 9.52
CA MET A 49 2.13 -8.76 8.66
C MET A 49 3.33 -9.11 9.55
N PRO A 50 4.16 -10.08 9.18
CA PRO A 50 5.37 -10.38 9.96
C PRO A 50 6.24 -9.13 10.08
N GLN A 51 6.89 -8.94 11.23
CA GLN A 51 7.61 -7.71 11.54
C GLN A 51 8.67 -7.37 10.50
N LYS A 52 9.41 -8.36 10.00
CA LYS A 52 10.44 -8.14 9.00
C LYS A 52 9.84 -7.54 7.72
N GLN A 53 8.75 -8.10 7.25
CA GLN A 53 8.09 -7.63 6.03
C GLN A 53 7.41 -6.27 6.27
N PHE A 54 6.82 -6.08 7.45
CA PHE A 54 6.24 -4.80 7.82
C PHE A 54 7.29 -3.69 7.77
N ASN A 55 8.46 -3.94 8.35
CA ASN A 55 9.56 -2.96 8.33
C ASN A 55 10.00 -2.62 6.91
N ALA A 56 10.07 -3.64 6.03
CA ALA A 56 10.43 -3.43 4.63
C ALA A 56 9.39 -2.57 3.91
N ILE A 57 8.11 -2.80 4.20
CA ILE A 57 7.02 -2.01 3.61
C ILE A 57 7.09 -0.55 4.08
N VAL A 58 7.31 -0.33 5.37
CA VAL A 58 7.41 1.03 5.92
C VAL A 58 8.59 1.78 5.31
N ALA A 59 9.74 1.12 5.17
CA ALA A 59 10.92 1.72 4.54
C ALA A 59 10.62 2.12 3.09
N TRP A 60 9.94 1.23 2.34
CA TRP A 60 9.55 1.52 0.97
C TRP A 60 8.57 2.70 0.90
N LEU A 61 7.61 2.77 1.82
CA LEU A 61 6.66 3.88 1.89
C LEU A 61 7.37 5.21 2.11
N LYS A 62 8.33 5.26 3.03
CA LYS A 62 9.09 6.48 3.29
C LYS A 62 9.89 6.92 2.07
N LYS A 63 10.50 5.97 1.38
CA LYS A 63 11.30 6.23 0.19
C LYS A 63 10.47 6.80 -0.96
N ASN A 64 9.22 6.35 -1.10
CA ASN A 64 8.38 6.65 -2.24
C ASN A 64 7.10 7.41 -1.86
N GLU A 65 7.12 8.11 -0.74
CA GLU A 65 5.93 8.74 -0.15
C GLU A 65 5.13 9.59 -1.14
N GLU A 66 5.80 10.49 -1.86
CA GLU A 66 5.12 11.37 -2.80
C GLU A 66 4.43 10.60 -3.91
N GLN A 67 5.12 9.59 -4.47
CA GLN A 67 4.57 8.78 -5.55
C GLN A 67 3.38 7.94 -5.05
N VAL A 68 3.46 7.43 -3.84
CA VAL A 68 2.38 6.63 -3.26
C VAL A 68 1.15 7.50 -3.00
N TYR A 69 1.33 8.72 -2.48
CA TYR A 69 0.21 9.65 -2.30
C TYR A 69 -0.44 10.01 -3.63
N ALA A 70 0.36 10.26 -4.66
CA ALA A 70 -0.17 10.56 -6.00
C ALA A 70 -1.00 9.38 -6.53
N ALA A 71 -0.49 8.15 -6.37
CA ALA A 71 -1.23 6.95 -6.78
C ALA A 71 -2.52 6.80 -5.98
N TRP A 72 -2.49 7.05 -4.68
CA TRP A 72 -3.69 7.01 -3.83
C TRP A 72 -4.74 8.00 -4.32
N ASN A 73 -4.34 9.24 -4.59
CA ASN A 73 -5.28 10.26 -5.07
C ASN A 73 -5.93 9.85 -6.39
N ASN A 74 -5.16 9.23 -7.30
CA ASN A 74 -5.71 8.73 -8.55
C ASN A 74 -6.66 7.55 -8.31
N ALA A 75 -6.29 6.63 -7.44
CA ALA A 75 -7.10 5.44 -7.15
C ALA A 75 -8.46 5.80 -6.56
N VAL A 76 -8.52 6.75 -5.62
CA VAL A 76 -9.80 7.14 -5.00
C VAL A 76 -10.71 7.88 -5.97
N GLN A 77 -10.14 8.42 -7.05
CA GLN A 77 -10.91 9.06 -8.13
C GLN A 77 -11.15 8.12 -9.30
N SER A 78 -10.84 6.84 -9.14
CA SER A 78 -10.92 5.81 -10.18
C SER A 78 -10.10 6.16 -11.43
N LYS A 79 -9.00 6.89 -11.25
CA LYS A 79 -8.08 7.23 -12.32
C LYS A 79 -6.91 6.25 -12.36
N HIS A 80 -6.30 6.14 -13.53
CA HIS A 80 -5.11 5.30 -13.71
C HIS A 80 -3.94 5.79 -12.85
N PHE A 81 -3.15 4.85 -12.34
CA PHE A 81 -1.88 5.17 -11.69
C PHE A 81 -0.82 4.16 -12.15
N ASP A 82 0.44 4.58 -12.15
CA ASP A 82 1.55 3.75 -12.58
C ASP A 82 2.15 2.98 -11.41
N LYS A 83 2.81 1.87 -11.72
CA LYS A 83 3.58 1.13 -10.72
C LYS A 83 4.78 1.96 -10.26
N ILE A 84 5.21 1.71 -9.04
CA ILE A 84 6.33 2.39 -8.41
C ILE A 84 7.45 1.38 -8.20
N ALA A 85 8.71 1.79 -8.44
CA ALA A 85 9.86 0.93 -8.26
C ALA A 85 10.04 0.50 -6.81
N PRO A 86 10.56 -0.72 -6.59
CA PRO A 86 10.85 -1.20 -5.24
C PRO A 86 11.90 -0.36 -4.51
#